data_6f004f5311f8be6897de2ee44e87bdf1
#
_entry.id   6f004f5311f8be6897de2ee44e87bdf1
#
_cell.length_a   1.000
_cell.length_b   1.000
_cell.length_c   1.000
_cell.angle_alpha   90.00
_cell.angle_beta   90.00
_cell.angle_gamma   90.00
#
_symmetry.space_group_name_H-M   'P 1'
#
loop_
_entity.id
_entity.type
_entity.pdbx_description
1 polymer ?
#
loop_
_entity_poly.entity_id
_entity_poly.type
_entity_poly.pdbx_seq_one_letter_code
_entity_poly.pdbx_strand_id
1 'polypeptide(L)'
;QGDYVEEGDLICQLYIAGREAYPKIVAPFSGYLETLRVEQGDFLNTGAVCAALIDPDPMLLVADIAEKDIAQVQLGSKATAKLISGRYISGEVTFIASSADKNTRTFRVEISVDNKDRTIRDGVSAEIYIQGKEEPAHKISPAILSLNDQGKLGVRTVTNDNRVEFQEITILEDTNSGMWVSGLGEVARIITLGQEYVFQGQTVRVTE
;
A
#
# COMPACT_ATOMS: atom_id res chain seq x y z
N GLN A 1 -24.59 -13.55 -18.99
CA GLN A 1 -23.32 -12.91 -18.58
C GLN A 1 -23.53 -11.42 -18.41
N GLY A 2 -22.98 -10.84 -17.34
CA GLY A 2 -23.18 -9.44 -17.02
C GLY A 2 -24.47 -9.13 -16.25
N ASP A 3 -25.31 -10.13 -16.00
CA ASP A 3 -26.55 -9.94 -15.23
C ASP A 3 -26.24 -9.90 -13.72
N TYR A 4 -26.98 -9.05 -13.00
CA TYR A 4 -26.96 -9.02 -11.56
C TYR A 4 -27.86 -10.12 -11.02
N VAL A 5 -27.38 -10.88 -10.04
CA VAL A 5 -28.11 -11.92 -9.33
C VAL A 5 -28.11 -11.62 -7.84
N GLU A 6 -29.20 -11.98 -7.18
CA GLU A 6 -29.32 -11.89 -5.72
C GLU A 6 -28.89 -13.20 -5.08
N GLU A 7 -28.46 -13.13 -3.81
CA GLU A 7 -28.18 -14.33 -3.02
C GLU A 7 -29.40 -15.27 -3.03
N GLY A 8 -29.15 -16.53 -3.36
CA GLY A 8 -30.19 -17.55 -3.48
C GLY A 8 -30.81 -17.72 -4.87
N ASP A 9 -30.51 -16.84 -5.82
CA ASP A 9 -30.98 -16.98 -7.19
C ASP A 9 -30.43 -18.25 -7.85
N LEU A 10 -31.27 -18.91 -8.64
CA LEU A 10 -30.90 -20.13 -9.34
C LEU A 10 -29.95 -19.81 -10.50
N ILE A 11 -28.74 -20.35 -10.44
CA ILE A 11 -27.73 -20.21 -11.52
C ILE A 11 -27.77 -21.42 -12.45
N CYS A 12 -27.70 -22.62 -11.89
CA CYS A 12 -27.71 -23.88 -12.64
C CYS A 12 -28.58 -24.91 -11.93
N GLN A 13 -29.15 -25.82 -12.75
CA GLN A 13 -29.82 -27.01 -12.23
C GLN A 13 -29.24 -28.24 -12.92
N LEU A 14 -28.86 -29.24 -12.11
CA LEU A 14 -28.22 -30.45 -12.62
C LEU A 14 -29.28 -31.53 -12.78
N TYR A 15 -29.32 -32.16 -13.98
CA TYR A 15 -30.08 -33.38 -14.19
C TYR A 15 -29.21 -34.60 -13.86
N ILE A 16 -29.67 -35.43 -12.95
CA ILE A 16 -29.01 -36.71 -12.59
C ILE A 16 -29.98 -37.85 -12.92
N ALA A 17 -29.57 -38.70 -13.86
CA ALA A 17 -30.39 -39.87 -14.22
C ALA A 17 -30.67 -40.75 -13.00
N GLY A 18 -31.95 -41.14 -12.84
CA GLY A 18 -32.40 -41.99 -11.74
C GLY A 18 -32.63 -41.28 -10.40
N ARG A 19 -32.61 -39.96 -10.35
CA ARG A 19 -33.00 -39.16 -9.17
C ARG A 19 -34.27 -38.36 -9.45
N GLU A 20 -35.18 -38.30 -8.45
CA GLU A 20 -36.39 -37.47 -8.54
C GLU A 20 -36.13 -35.98 -8.26
N ALA A 21 -35.08 -35.66 -7.49
CA ALA A 21 -34.70 -34.31 -7.17
C ALA A 21 -33.44 -33.89 -7.94
N TYR A 22 -33.49 -32.74 -8.58
CA TYR A 22 -32.36 -32.15 -9.32
C TYR A 22 -31.65 -31.15 -8.46
N PRO A 23 -30.34 -31.35 -8.12
CA PRO A 23 -29.56 -30.38 -7.39
C PRO A 23 -29.56 -29.01 -8.09
N LYS A 24 -29.82 -27.98 -7.28
CA LYS A 24 -29.79 -26.59 -7.71
C LYS A 24 -28.51 -25.95 -7.20
N ILE A 25 -27.83 -25.23 -8.06
CA ILE A 25 -26.70 -24.37 -7.71
C ILE A 25 -27.25 -22.95 -7.71
N VAL A 26 -27.23 -22.34 -6.54
CA VAL A 26 -27.73 -20.98 -6.31
C VAL A 26 -26.58 -20.03 -6.05
N ALA A 27 -26.82 -18.73 -6.25
CA ALA A 27 -25.86 -17.68 -5.95
C ALA A 27 -25.56 -17.66 -4.44
N PRO A 28 -24.30 -17.79 -4.01
CA PRO A 28 -23.92 -17.76 -2.60
C PRO A 28 -23.90 -16.36 -2.00
N PHE A 29 -23.91 -15.33 -2.82
CA PHE A 29 -23.99 -13.90 -2.50
C PHE A 29 -24.56 -13.13 -3.68
N SER A 30 -25.02 -11.90 -3.44
CA SER A 30 -25.49 -11.02 -4.51
C SER A 30 -24.32 -10.42 -5.28
N GLY A 31 -24.36 -10.44 -6.61
CA GLY A 31 -23.24 -9.97 -7.44
C GLY A 31 -23.54 -10.07 -8.94
N TYR A 32 -22.50 -9.91 -9.74
CA TYR A 32 -22.60 -10.04 -11.19
C TYR A 32 -22.15 -11.42 -11.66
N LEU A 33 -22.91 -11.98 -12.57
CA LEU A 33 -22.55 -13.20 -13.28
C LEU A 33 -21.48 -12.86 -14.35
N GLU A 34 -20.21 -13.02 -13.96
CA GLU A 34 -19.07 -12.72 -14.84
C GLU A 34 -19.02 -13.70 -16.01
N THR A 35 -19.04 -14.97 -15.71
CA THR A 35 -18.98 -16.05 -16.71
C THR A 35 -19.97 -17.13 -16.38
N LEU A 36 -20.74 -17.55 -17.40
CA LEU A 36 -21.50 -18.79 -17.38
C LEU A 36 -20.72 -19.78 -18.24
N ARG A 37 -20.19 -20.83 -17.61
CA ARG A 37 -19.30 -21.81 -18.29
C ARG A 37 -20.03 -23.06 -18.79
N VAL A 38 -21.35 -23.07 -18.70
CA VAL A 38 -22.18 -24.22 -19.05
C VAL A 38 -23.37 -23.76 -19.84
N GLU A 39 -23.80 -24.61 -20.80
CA GLU A 39 -25.02 -24.43 -21.56
C GLU A 39 -26.02 -25.53 -21.22
N GLN A 40 -27.27 -25.32 -21.60
CA GLN A 40 -28.30 -26.33 -21.37
C GLN A 40 -28.01 -27.58 -22.20
N GLY A 41 -27.88 -28.71 -21.53
CA GLY A 41 -27.56 -29.98 -22.16
C GLY A 41 -26.10 -30.42 -22.00
N ASP A 42 -25.25 -29.56 -21.42
CA ASP A 42 -23.86 -29.92 -21.14
C ASP A 42 -23.74 -31.02 -20.10
N PHE A 43 -22.76 -31.89 -20.31
CA PHE A 43 -22.38 -32.90 -19.31
C PHE A 43 -21.32 -32.36 -18.35
N LEU A 44 -21.65 -32.35 -17.06
CA LEU A 44 -20.74 -31.83 -16.03
C LEU A 44 -20.16 -32.96 -15.20
N ASN A 45 -18.84 -32.97 -15.07
CA ASN A 45 -18.14 -33.83 -14.13
C ASN A 45 -18.19 -33.22 -12.69
N THR A 46 -18.01 -34.07 -11.70
CA THR A 46 -17.87 -33.62 -10.31
C THR A 46 -16.72 -32.62 -10.19
N GLY A 47 -16.99 -31.45 -9.60
CA GLY A 47 -16.01 -30.36 -9.47
C GLY A 47 -15.98 -29.38 -10.65
N ALA A 48 -16.82 -29.57 -11.69
CA ALA A 48 -16.93 -28.58 -12.75
C ALA A 48 -17.53 -27.27 -12.23
N VAL A 49 -16.98 -26.15 -12.73
CA VAL A 49 -17.45 -24.80 -12.39
C VAL A 49 -18.61 -24.45 -13.33
N CYS A 50 -19.76 -24.14 -12.73
CA CYS A 50 -20.96 -23.73 -13.47
C CYS A 50 -20.87 -22.26 -13.90
N ALA A 51 -20.53 -21.38 -12.96
CA ALA A 51 -20.46 -19.94 -13.18
C ALA A 51 -19.43 -19.30 -12.26
N ALA A 52 -18.97 -18.12 -12.65
CA ALA A 52 -18.21 -17.22 -11.77
C ALA A 52 -19.07 -16.00 -11.44
N LEU A 53 -19.17 -15.70 -10.16
CA LEU A 53 -19.81 -14.49 -9.62
C LEU A 53 -18.74 -13.55 -9.09
N ILE A 54 -18.96 -12.26 -9.29
CA ILE A 54 -18.10 -11.20 -8.74
C ILE A 54 -18.97 -10.20 -7.97
N ASP A 55 -18.52 -9.87 -6.77
CA ASP A 55 -19.04 -8.73 -6.01
C ASP A 55 -18.06 -7.57 -6.21
N PRO A 56 -18.46 -6.49 -6.89
CA PRO A 56 -17.59 -5.36 -7.15
C PRO A 56 -17.51 -4.34 -6.01
N ASP A 57 -18.25 -4.51 -4.90
CA ASP A 57 -18.29 -3.58 -3.78
C ASP A 57 -18.20 -4.31 -2.43
N PRO A 58 -17.11 -4.11 -1.66
CA PRO A 58 -15.97 -3.24 -1.97
C PRO A 58 -15.03 -3.80 -3.03
N MET A 59 -14.41 -2.91 -3.81
CA MET A 59 -13.33 -3.29 -4.71
C MET A 59 -12.03 -3.44 -3.93
N LEU A 60 -11.27 -4.50 -4.22
CA LEU A 60 -9.95 -4.72 -3.63
C LEU A 60 -8.86 -4.33 -4.63
N LEU A 61 -8.06 -3.34 -4.24
CA LEU A 61 -6.83 -3.03 -4.95
C LEU A 61 -5.69 -3.83 -4.33
N VAL A 62 -4.93 -4.50 -5.17
CA VAL A 62 -3.79 -5.33 -4.74
C VAL A 62 -2.49 -4.64 -5.13
N ALA A 63 -1.60 -4.48 -4.15
CA ALA A 63 -0.26 -3.95 -4.35
C ALA A 63 0.78 -4.93 -3.80
N ASP A 64 1.91 -5.02 -4.48
CA ASP A 64 3.08 -5.77 -4.04
C ASP A 64 4.14 -4.81 -3.54
N ILE A 65 4.34 -4.77 -2.21
CA ILE A 65 5.25 -3.84 -1.52
C ILE A 65 6.58 -4.51 -1.26
N ALA A 66 7.67 -3.84 -1.61
CA ALA A 66 9.01 -4.35 -1.36
C ALA A 66 9.32 -4.52 0.14
N GLU A 67 10.14 -5.52 0.49
CA GLU A 67 10.53 -5.84 1.87
C GLU A 67 11.07 -4.62 2.64
N LYS A 68 11.83 -3.77 2.00
CA LYS A 68 12.40 -2.56 2.62
C LYS A 68 11.34 -1.51 3.02
N ASP A 69 10.18 -1.50 2.36
CA ASP A 69 9.15 -0.47 2.50
C ASP A 69 7.96 -0.96 3.33
N ILE A 70 7.79 -2.29 3.49
CA ILE A 70 6.62 -2.87 4.19
C ILE A 70 6.47 -2.42 5.64
N ALA A 71 7.59 -2.14 6.33
CA ALA A 71 7.58 -1.67 7.71
C ALA A 71 6.87 -0.31 7.91
N GLN A 72 6.69 0.46 6.83
CA GLN A 72 5.98 1.74 6.83
C GLN A 72 4.48 1.58 6.66
N VAL A 73 4.00 0.41 6.19
CA VAL A 73 2.59 0.15 5.91
C VAL A 73 1.94 -0.51 7.12
N GLN A 74 0.78 -0.04 7.51
CA GLN A 74 0.00 -0.59 8.63
C GLN A 74 -1.43 -0.89 8.19
N LEU A 75 -2.08 -1.85 8.87
CA LEU A 75 -3.51 -2.04 8.74
C LEU A 75 -4.24 -0.76 9.14
N GLY A 76 -5.23 -0.35 8.36
CA GLY A 76 -5.93 0.91 8.55
C GLY A 76 -5.23 2.13 7.94
N SER A 77 -4.04 1.99 7.35
CA SER A 77 -3.40 3.08 6.61
C SER A 77 -4.30 3.55 5.47
N LYS A 78 -4.46 4.86 5.34
CA LYS A 78 -5.18 5.44 4.21
C LYS A 78 -4.38 5.29 2.93
N ALA A 79 -5.07 5.00 1.85
CA ALA A 79 -4.47 4.89 0.54
C ALA A 79 -5.25 5.70 -0.49
N THR A 80 -4.54 6.27 -1.43
CA THR A 80 -5.12 6.93 -2.61
C THR A 80 -4.62 6.20 -3.83
N ALA A 81 -5.50 5.84 -4.74
CA ALA A 81 -5.12 5.22 -5.99
C ALA A 81 -5.53 6.09 -7.18
N LYS A 82 -4.63 6.24 -8.12
CA LYS A 82 -4.87 6.88 -9.41
C LYS A 82 -5.09 5.80 -10.45
N LEU A 83 -6.31 5.66 -10.92
CA LEU A 83 -6.64 4.73 -12.00
C LEU A 83 -6.01 5.21 -13.32
N ILE A 84 -5.79 4.28 -14.25
CA ILE A 84 -5.26 4.60 -15.58
C ILE A 84 -6.13 5.61 -16.35
N SER A 85 -7.42 5.70 -16.01
CA SER A 85 -8.35 6.72 -16.51
C SER A 85 -8.07 8.14 -16.02
N GLY A 86 -7.13 8.32 -15.05
CA GLY A 86 -6.83 9.58 -14.38
C GLY A 86 -7.70 9.87 -13.15
N ARG A 87 -8.71 9.06 -12.85
CA ARG A 87 -9.58 9.21 -11.66
C ARG A 87 -8.81 8.81 -10.41
N TYR A 88 -8.95 9.63 -9.35
CA TYR A 88 -8.46 9.30 -8.02
C TYR A 88 -9.56 8.66 -7.18
N ILE A 89 -9.20 7.63 -6.45
CA ILE A 89 -10.05 6.91 -5.51
C ILE A 89 -9.32 6.75 -4.19
N SER A 90 -10.07 6.70 -3.09
CA SER A 90 -9.51 6.56 -1.74
C SER A 90 -9.96 5.24 -1.14
N GLY A 91 -9.08 4.63 -0.37
CA GLY A 91 -9.35 3.39 0.33
C GLY A 91 -8.51 3.26 1.60
N GLU A 92 -8.58 2.08 2.19
CA GLU A 92 -7.89 1.75 3.43
C GLU A 92 -7.24 0.37 3.30
N VAL A 93 -6.03 0.21 3.87
CA VAL A 93 -5.33 -1.07 3.92
C VAL A 93 -6.07 -2.03 4.85
N THR A 94 -6.59 -3.11 4.29
CA THR A 94 -7.37 -4.13 5.03
C THR A 94 -6.61 -5.43 5.24
N PHE A 95 -5.59 -5.69 4.44
CA PHE A 95 -4.79 -6.90 4.56
C PHE A 95 -3.32 -6.63 4.21
N ILE A 96 -2.42 -7.25 4.97
CA ILE A 96 -0.98 -7.29 4.73
C ILE A 96 -0.55 -8.75 4.88
N ALA A 97 0.06 -9.32 3.85
CA ALA A 97 0.57 -10.68 3.89
C ALA A 97 1.64 -10.83 4.97
N SER A 98 1.58 -11.93 5.75
CA SER A 98 2.57 -12.25 6.79
C SER A 98 3.88 -12.82 6.24
N SER A 99 3.92 -13.16 4.96
CA SER A 99 5.11 -13.72 4.28
C SER A 99 5.30 -13.06 2.92
N ALA A 100 6.57 -12.84 2.57
CA ALA A 100 6.92 -12.34 1.25
C ALA A 100 6.80 -13.45 0.19
N ASP A 101 6.45 -13.07 -1.02
CA ASP A 101 6.64 -13.92 -2.19
C ASP A 101 8.14 -14.15 -2.40
N LYS A 102 8.51 -15.43 -2.57
CA LYS A 102 9.93 -15.84 -2.64
C LYS A 102 10.64 -15.38 -3.92
N ASN A 103 9.90 -15.17 -4.99
CA ASN A 103 10.46 -14.80 -6.29
C ASN A 103 10.65 -13.29 -6.40
N THR A 104 9.65 -12.51 -5.97
CA THR A 104 9.63 -11.06 -6.09
C THR A 104 10.16 -10.33 -4.86
N ARG A 105 10.21 -11.01 -3.70
CA ARG A 105 10.54 -10.43 -2.39
C ARG A 105 9.63 -9.25 -2.02
N THR A 106 8.36 -9.39 -2.36
CA THR A 106 7.33 -8.41 -2.06
C THR A 106 6.29 -9.00 -1.13
N PHE A 107 5.64 -8.13 -0.37
CA PHE A 107 4.49 -8.47 0.46
C PHE A 107 3.21 -8.00 -0.23
N ARG A 108 2.24 -8.90 -0.36
CA ARG A 108 0.91 -8.55 -0.86
C ARG A 108 0.17 -7.70 0.17
N VAL A 109 -0.33 -6.56 -0.29
CA VAL A 109 -1.16 -5.64 0.47
C VAL A 109 -2.48 -5.46 -0.28
N GLU A 110 -3.60 -5.51 0.45
CA GLU A 110 -4.92 -5.27 -0.12
C GLU A 110 -5.53 -4.02 0.48
N ILE A 111 -6.06 -3.19 -0.39
CA ILE A 111 -6.71 -1.92 -0.06
C ILE A 111 -8.17 -2.04 -0.47
N SER A 112 -9.07 -1.86 0.48
CA SER A 112 -10.50 -1.83 0.23
C SER A 112 -10.93 -0.44 -0.21
N VAL A 113 -11.69 -0.38 -1.28
CA VAL A 113 -12.24 0.86 -1.87
C VAL A 113 -13.73 0.70 -2.09
N ASP A 114 -14.52 1.66 -1.64
CA ASP A 114 -15.95 1.72 -1.93
C ASP A 114 -16.20 1.83 -3.44
N ASN A 115 -17.06 0.98 -3.99
CA ASN A 115 -17.43 0.95 -5.39
C ASN A 115 -18.96 0.83 -5.59
N LYS A 116 -19.72 1.48 -4.71
CA LYS A 116 -21.20 1.43 -4.72
C LYS A 116 -21.80 1.88 -6.05
N ASP A 117 -21.15 2.81 -6.74
CA ASP A 117 -21.52 3.26 -8.08
C ASP A 117 -21.09 2.28 -9.19
N ARG A 118 -20.33 1.24 -8.83
CA ARG A 118 -19.88 0.16 -9.73
C ARG A 118 -19.12 0.66 -10.96
N THR A 119 -18.46 1.80 -10.81
CA THR A 119 -17.70 2.43 -11.91
C THR A 119 -16.29 1.90 -12.03
N ILE A 120 -15.74 1.28 -10.98
CA ILE A 120 -14.44 0.62 -11.00
C ILE A 120 -14.66 -0.82 -11.45
N ARG A 121 -14.01 -1.20 -12.55
CA ARG A 121 -14.09 -2.57 -13.10
C ARG A 121 -12.91 -3.38 -12.61
N ASP A 122 -13.12 -4.69 -12.49
CA ASP A 122 -12.04 -5.62 -12.20
C ASP A 122 -10.99 -5.64 -13.32
N GLY A 123 -9.74 -5.93 -12.96
CA GLY A 123 -8.60 -6.00 -13.90
C GLY A 123 -8.03 -4.66 -14.33
N VAL A 124 -8.50 -3.51 -13.79
CA VAL A 124 -7.90 -2.22 -14.10
C VAL A 124 -6.61 -2.00 -13.31
N SER A 125 -5.63 -1.37 -13.95
CA SER A 125 -4.38 -0.98 -13.29
C SER A 125 -4.53 0.37 -12.60
N ALA A 126 -3.84 0.51 -11.45
CA ALA A 126 -3.82 1.74 -10.67
C ALA A 126 -2.41 1.99 -10.12
N GLU A 127 -2.07 3.25 -9.95
CA GLU A 127 -0.91 3.70 -9.18
C GLU A 127 -1.39 4.01 -7.76
N ILE A 128 -0.81 3.31 -6.77
CA ILE A 128 -1.30 3.35 -5.39
C ILE A 128 -0.30 4.08 -4.51
N TYR A 129 -0.80 5.03 -3.74
CA TYR A 129 -0.06 5.78 -2.72
C TYR A 129 -0.64 5.43 -1.36
N ILE A 130 0.14 4.74 -0.53
CA ILE A 130 -0.26 4.36 0.84
C ILE A 130 0.41 5.34 1.80
N GLN A 131 -0.38 5.91 2.73
CA GLN A 131 0.19 6.72 3.80
C GLN A 131 0.99 5.83 4.74
N GLY A 132 2.30 6.09 4.81
CA GLY A 132 3.19 5.45 5.75
C GLY A 132 2.98 5.95 7.19
N LYS A 133 3.74 5.37 8.11
CA LYS A 133 3.79 5.82 9.51
C LYS A 133 4.27 7.27 9.58
N GLU A 134 3.54 8.11 10.30
CA GLU A 134 4.00 9.47 10.57
C GLU A 134 5.23 9.45 11.47
N GLU A 135 6.26 10.19 11.06
CA GLU A 135 7.47 10.39 11.84
C GLU A 135 7.90 11.85 11.80
N PRO A 136 8.55 12.34 12.87
CA PRO A 136 9.09 13.69 12.87
C PRO A 136 10.07 13.89 11.72
N ALA A 137 9.81 14.90 10.90
CA ALA A 137 10.62 15.21 9.73
C ALA A 137 11.02 16.69 9.73
N HIS A 138 12.25 16.97 9.30
CA HIS A 138 12.79 18.31 9.18
C HIS A 138 13.14 18.61 7.74
N LYS A 139 12.77 19.80 7.29
CA LYS A 139 13.18 20.27 5.97
C LYS A 139 14.50 21.00 6.09
N ILE A 140 15.53 20.48 5.44
CA ILE A 140 16.88 21.02 5.50
C ILE A 140 17.43 21.32 4.11
N SER A 141 18.46 22.15 4.06
CA SER A 141 19.25 22.34 2.81
C SER A 141 20.20 21.15 2.62
N PRO A 142 20.33 20.60 1.41
CA PRO A 142 21.35 19.59 1.12
C PRO A 142 22.78 20.04 1.43
N ALA A 143 23.05 21.36 1.44
CA ALA A 143 24.37 21.92 1.69
C ALA A 143 24.91 21.69 3.12
N ILE A 144 24.06 21.32 4.07
CA ILE A 144 24.46 21.05 5.48
C ILE A 144 24.69 19.58 5.76
N LEU A 145 24.49 18.71 4.77
CA LEU A 145 24.75 17.28 4.89
C LEU A 145 26.26 17.04 5.05
N SER A 146 26.60 16.10 5.90
CA SER A 146 27.97 15.65 6.11
C SER A 146 28.01 14.12 6.28
N LEU A 147 29.20 13.56 6.11
CA LEU A 147 29.44 12.14 6.37
C LEU A 147 30.24 12.01 7.65
N ASN A 148 29.97 10.97 8.43
CA ASN A 148 30.83 10.58 9.55
C ASN A 148 32.02 9.74 9.05
N ASP A 149 32.94 9.39 9.95
CA ASP A 149 34.12 8.58 9.64
C ASP A 149 33.78 7.17 9.12
N GLN A 150 32.54 6.70 9.31
CA GLN A 150 32.03 5.43 8.80
C GLN A 150 31.30 5.57 7.44
N GLY A 151 31.29 6.78 6.88
CA GLY A 151 30.61 7.07 5.60
C GLY A 151 29.08 7.15 5.69
N LYS A 152 28.51 7.28 6.90
CA LYS A 152 27.06 7.46 7.07
C LYS A 152 26.67 8.92 6.94
N LEU A 153 25.54 9.15 6.29
CA LEU A 153 24.99 10.47 6.06
C LEU A 153 24.33 11.02 7.33
N GLY A 154 24.56 12.29 7.60
CA GLY A 154 23.97 12.97 8.75
C GLY A 154 24.15 14.47 8.73
N VAL A 155 23.83 15.10 9.83
CA VAL A 155 24.02 16.53 10.06
C VAL A 155 24.73 16.74 11.41
N ARG A 156 25.39 17.88 11.54
CA ARG A 156 25.96 18.30 12.82
C ARG A 156 24.93 19.13 13.58
N THR A 157 24.68 18.72 14.81
CA THR A 157 23.75 19.39 15.73
C THR A 157 24.51 19.96 16.92
N VAL A 158 23.85 20.82 17.67
CA VAL A 158 24.40 21.39 18.90
C VAL A 158 23.48 21.00 20.06
N THR A 159 24.03 20.36 21.08
CA THR A 159 23.35 20.04 22.33
C THR A 159 23.00 21.28 23.16
N ASN A 160 22.20 21.13 24.20
CA ASN A 160 21.90 22.20 25.15
C ASN A 160 23.15 22.75 25.85
N ASP A 161 24.20 21.92 25.97
CA ASP A 161 25.48 22.28 26.55
C ASP A 161 26.46 22.92 25.55
N ASN A 162 25.95 23.31 24.38
CA ASN A 162 26.71 23.85 23.26
C ASN A 162 27.83 22.94 22.73
N ARG A 163 27.64 21.63 22.80
CA ARG A 163 28.55 20.65 22.23
C ARG A 163 28.06 20.16 20.85
N VAL A 164 28.98 19.99 19.95
CA VAL A 164 28.69 19.45 18.61
C VAL A 164 28.47 17.94 18.67
N GLU A 165 27.38 17.49 18.09
CA GLU A 165 27.07 16.08 17.88
C GLU A 165 26.77 15.81 16.40
N PHE A 166 27.16 14.63 15.93
CA PHE A 166 26.75 14.14 14.62
C PHE A 166 25.50 13.28 14.80
N GLN A 167 24.44 13.60 14.08
CA GLN A 167 23.21 12.79 14.04
C GLN A 167 23.01 12.21 12.66
N GLU A 168 22.93 10.87 12.60
CA GLU A 168 22.56 10.17 11.37
C GLU A 168 21.13 10.51 10.99
N ILE A 169 20.89 10.71 9.71
CA ILE A 169 19.58 11.02 9.17
C ILE A 169 19.21 10.04 8.08
N THR A 170 17.90 9.90 7.87
CA THR A 170 17.32 9.20 6.70
C THR A 170 16.65 10.24 5.81
N ILE A 171 16.97 10.20 4.53
CA ILE A 171 16.30 11.05 3.54
C ILE A 171 14.92 10.45 3.28
N LEU A 172 13.87 11.22 3.48
CA LEU A 172 12.50 10.85 3.20
C LEU A 172 12.09 11.30 1.79
N GLU A 173 12.42 12.54 1.45
CA GLU A 173 12.07 13.12 0.16
C GLU A 173 13.08 14.21 -0.23
N ASP A 174 13.47 14.23 -1.49
CA ASP A 174 14.29 15.30 -2.08
C ASP A 174 13.41 16.15 -2.99
N THR A 175 13.34 17.45 -2.70
CA THR A 175 12.51 18.41 -3.43
C THR A 175 13.36 19.58 -3.94
N ASN A 176 12.87 20.27 -4.95
CA ASN A 176 13.52 21.48 -5.47
C ASN A 176 13.71 22.59 -4.42
N SER A 177 12.97 22.55 -3.31
CA SER A 177 12.99 23.58 -2.25
C SER A 177 13.68 23.14 -0.97
N GLY A 178 14.29 21.95 -0.95
CA GLY A 178 14.97 21.34 0.20
C GLY A 178 14.67 19.88 0.34
N MET A 179 15.36 19.25 1.26
CA MET A 179 15.29 17.82 1.52
C MET A 179 14.57 17.56 2.85
N TRP A 180 13.58 16.66 2.85
CA TRP A 180 12.96 16.18 4.08
C TRP A 180 13.76 15.02 4.65
N VAL A 181 14.10 15.12 5.91
CA VAL A 181 14.90 14.11 6.62
C VAL A 181 14.26 13.75 7.95
N SER A 182 14.40 12.49 8.35
CA SER A 182 14.08 12.00 9.71
C SER A 182 15.34 11.63 10.48
N GLY A 183 15.19 11.29 11.78
CA GLY A 183 16.29 10.91 12.67
C GLY A 183 16.75 12.01 13.63
N LEU A 184 16.14 13.21 13.57
CA LEU A 184 16.54 14.35 14.40
C LEU A 184 15.64 14.61 15.63
N GLY A 185 14.64 13.75 15.88
CA GLY A 185 13.64 14.00 16.92
C GLY A 185 12.67 15.14 16.58
N GLU A 186 11.91 15.64 17.55
CA GLU A 186 10.90 16.70 17.30
C GLU A 186 11.53 18.08 17.07
N VAL A 187 12.62 18.39 17.77
CA VAL A 187 13.35 19.66 17.66
C VAL A 187 14.84 19.39 17.62
N ALA A 188 15.54 19.98 16.66
CA ALA A 188 16.98 19.86 16.53
C ALA A 188 17.63 21.22 16.24
N ARG A 189 18.75 21.52 16.90
CA ARG A 189 19.57 22.70 16.62
C ARG A 189 20.67 22.29 15.66
N ILE A 190 20.50 22.59 14.37
CA ILE A 190 21.40 22.15 13.30
C ILE A 190 22.39 23.26 12.98
N ILE A 191 23.66 22.90 12.80
CA ILE A 191 24.69 23.83 12.33
C ILE A 191 24.51 24.03 10.81
N THR A 192 24.16 25.24 10.42
CA THR A 192 23.91 25.60 9.01
C THR A 192 25.11 26.26 8.33
N LEU A 193 26.05 26.78 9.14
CA LEU A 193 27.28 27.40 8.67
C LEU A 193 28.45 26.93 9.52
N GLY A 194 29.56 26.57 8.88
CA GLY A 194 30.78 26.14 9.58
C GLY A 194 30.78 24.69 10.01
N GLN A 195 29.84 23.87 9.56
CA GLN A 195 29.71 22.44 9.89
C GLN A 195 30.98 21.63 9.57
N GLU A 196 31.78 22.03 8.59
CA GLU A 196 33.00 21.35 8.21
C GLU A 196 34.21 21.67 9.10
N TYR A 197 34.10 22.74 9.91
CA TYR A 197 35.20 23.22 10.75
C TYR A 197 35.07 22.79 12.22
N VAL A 198 34.03 22.04 12.56
CA VAL A 198 33.77 21.60 13.93
C VAL A 198 33.84 20.08 14.04
N PHE A 199 34.21 19.57 15.22
CA PHE A 199 34.41 18.17 15.50
C PHE A 199 33.42 17.68 16.56
N GLN A 200 33.15 16.38 16.54
CA GLN A 200 32.35 15.71 17.56
C GLN A 200 32.82 16.07 18.98
N GLY A 201 31.90 16.49 19.86
CA GLY A 201 32.16 16.85 21.25
C GLY A 201 32.78 18.25 21.47
N GLN A 202 33.12 18.98 20.41
CA GLN A 202 33.65 20.33 20.50
C GLN A 202 32.61 21.29 21.08
N THR A 203 33.02 22.16 22.04
CA THR A 203 32.17 23.24 22.52
C THR A 203 32.20 24.41 21.52
N VAL A 204 31.04 24.87 21.12
CA VAL A 204 30.89 25.96 20.16
C VAL A 204 30.10 27.13 20.72
N ARG A 205 30.33 28.30 20.17
CA ARG A 205 29.50 29.48 20.43
C ARG A 205 28.45 29.56 19.35
N VAL A 206 27.18 29.44 19.72
CA VAL A 206 26.06 29.54 18.79
C VAL A 206 25.70 31.00 18.58
N THR A 207 25.58 31.42 17.33
CA THR A 207 24.96 32.67 16.89
C THR A 207 23.74 32.32 16.07
N GLU A 208 22.58 32.81 16.52
CA GLU A 208 21.30 32.64 15.80
C GLU A 208 21.20 33.63 14.62
#